data_b25e3acfa52620ecb8cdd46032551c17
#
_entry.id   b25e3acfa52620ecb8cdd46032551c17
#
_cell.length_a   1.000
_cell.length_b   1.000
_cell.length_c   1.000
_cell.angle_alpha   90.00
_cell.angle_beta   90.00
_cell.angle_gamma   90.00
#
_symmetry.space_group_name_H-M   'P 1'
#
loop_
_entity.id
_entity.type
_entity.pdbx_description
1 polymer ?
#
loop_
_entity_poly.entity_id
_entity_poly.type
_entity_poly.pdbx_seq_one_letter_code
_entity_poly.pdbx_strand_id
1 'polypeptide(L)'
;QARKEIQLFAERTHRMFNMVQDLLHTDKDDDYNKLFSRIEKYENISDNMELEIANYLNQVSDGRLSSESKLQIRAMLREVTEIESIGDSCYNLARTINRKRQTNQDFTEKQYDHIHFMMKLTDDALAQMIVVVERSEHQSIDVNKSFNIENEINNYRNQLKNQNILDVNNKEYDYQMGVYYMDIIAECEKLGDYVVNVVEASSDVKEKKAS
;
A
#
# COMPACT_ATOMS: atom_id res chain seq x y z
N GLN A 1 -1.80 -9.83 21.86
CA GLN A 1 -0.99 -8.60 21.74
C GLN A 1 -0.47 -8.39 20.33
N ALA A 2 0.14 -9.41 19.66
CA ALA A 2 0.64 -9.32 18.30
C ALA A 2 -0.46 -8.91 17.29
N ARG A 3 -1.67 -9.47 17.41
CA ARG A 3 -2.79 -9.11 16.52
C ARG A 3 -3.10 -7.63 16.56
N LYS A 4 -3.12 -7.03 17.75
CA LYS A 4 -3.39 -5.60 17.92
C LYS A 4 -2.30 -4.75 17.28
N GLU A 5 -1.05 -5.14 17.45
CA GLU A 5 0.09 -4.43 16.85
C GLU A 5 0.04 -4.50 15.31
N ILE A 6 -0.35 -5.65 14.74
CA ILE A 6 -0.51 -5.82 13.30
C ILE A 6 -1.65 -4.92 12.78
N GLN A 7 -2.76 -4.84 13.51
CA GLN A 7 -3.86 -3.93 13.17
C GLN A 7 -3.41 -2.47 13.14
N LEU A 8 -2.68 -2.03 14.16
CA LEU A 8 -2.15 -0.67 14.23
C LEU A 8 -1.16 -0.40 13.09
N PHE A 9 -0.33 -1.39 12.76
CA PHE A 9 0.61 -1.29 11.65
C PHE A 9 -0.11 -1.12 10.30
N ALA A 10 -1.16 -1.90 10.08
CA ALA A 10 -2.00 -1.76 8.87
C ALA A 10 -2.65 -0.38 8.78
N GLU A 11 -3.21 0.13 9.88
CA GLU A 11 -3.81 1.47 9.94
C GLU A 11 -2.79 2.56 9.63
N ARG A 12 -1.55 2.41 10.08
CA ARG A 12 -0.49 3.36 9.79
C ARG A 12 -0.18 3.46 8.30
N THR A 13 -0.17 2.35 7.59
CA THR A 13 0.08 2.36 6.13
C THR A 13 -1.05 3.09 5.39
N HIS A 14 -2.28 2.95 5.84
CA HIS A 14 -3.41 3.68 5.26
C HIS A 14 -3.28 5.19 5.49
N ARG A 15 -2.90 5.60 6.70
CA ARG A 15 -2.62 7.02 6.98
C ARG A 15 -1.48 7.56 6.13
N MET A 16 -0.42 6.76 5.94
CA MET A 16 0.71 7.13 5.10
C MET A 16 0.28 7.33 3.64
N PHE A 17 -0.57 6.46 3.13
CA PHE A 17 -1.13 6.60 1.78
C PHE A 17 -1.97 7.88 1.66
N ASN A 18 -2.77 8.22 2.67
CA ASN A 18 -3.52 9.48 2.69
C ASN A 18 -2.59 10.70 2.66
N MET A 19 -1.48 10.64 3.38
CA MET A 19 -0.47 11.71 3.33
C MET A 19 0.15 11.84 1.95
N VAL A 20 0.37 10.74 1.24
CA VAL A 20 0.87 10.75 -0.15
C VAL A 20 -0.15 11.41 -1.09
N GLN A 21 -1.43 11.11 -0.93
CA GLN A 21 -2.48 11.77 -1.71
C GLN A 21 -2.48 13.29 -1.47
N ASP A 22 -2.36 13.70 -0.21
CA ASP A 22 -2.26 15.12 0.15
C ASP A 22 -1.01 15.77 -0.44
N LEU A 23 0.11 15.05 -0.45
CA LEU A 23 1.38 15.55 -1.00
C LEU A 23 1.25 15.92 -2.48
N LEU A 24 0.51 15.13 -3.24
CA LEU A 24 0.27 15.37 -4.66
C LEU A 24 -0.38 16.74 -4.91
N HIS A 25 -1.14 17.25 -3.95
CA HIS A 25 -1.89 18.50 -4.04
C HIS A 25 -1.33 19.65 -3.20
N THR A 26 -0.18 19.46 -2.58
CA THR A 26 0.44 20.46 -1.71
C THR A 26 1.37 21.35 -2.54
N ASP A 27 0.99 22.59 -2.78
CA ASP A 27 1.74 23.50 -3.65
C ASP A 27 2.80 24.31 -2.93
N LYS A 28 2.51 24.81 -1.72
CA LYS A 28 3.43 25.65 -0.96
C LYS A 28 4.65 24.87 -0.50
N ASP A 29 5.85 25.38 -0.75
CA ASP A 29 7.11 24.69 -0.44
C ASP A 29 7.23 24.30 1.03
N ASP A 30 6.89 25.19 1.96
CA ASP A 30 6.99 24.90 3.40
C ASP A 30 6.06 23.76 3.80
N ASP A 31 4.82 23.78 3.35
CA ASP A 31 3.83 22.74 3.64
C ASP A 31 4.23 21.40 3.00
N TYR A 32 4.72 21.47 1.77
CA TYR A 32 5.20 20.29 1.04
C TYR A 32 6.37 19.63 1.78
N ASN A 33 7.36 20.41 2.16
CA ASN A 33 8.56 19.91 2.84
C ASN A 33 8.21 19.28 4.20
N LYS A 34 7.30 19.90 4.95
CA LYS A 34 6.83 19.36 6.23
C LYS A 34 6.12 18.02 6.03
N LEU A 35 5.24 17.94 5.04
CA LEU A 35 4.49 16.72 4.77
C LEU A 35 5.42 15.60 4.26
N PHE A 36 6.35 15.93 3.37
CA PHE A 36 7.33 14.96 2.89
C PHE A 36 8.19 14.41 4.04
N SER A 37 8.68 15.27 4.91
CA SER A 37 9.44 14.85 6.10
C SER A 37 8.62 13.97 7.03
N ARG A 38 7.32 14.25 7.18
CA ARG A 38 6.43 13.42 7.98
C ARG A 38 6.24 12.03 7.37
N ILE A 39 6.14 11.94 6.06
CA ILE A 39 6.07 10.65 5.34
C ILE A 39 7.35 9.84 5.58
N GLU A 40 8.52 10.48 5.51
CA GLU A 40 9.80 9.83 5.81
C GLU A 40 9.87 9.29 7.24
N LYS A 41 9.36 10.04 8.21
CA LYS A 41 9.28 9.59 9.61
C LYS A 41 8.36 8.38 9.75
N TYR A 42 7.23 8.38 9.06
CA TYR A 42 6.32 7.23 9.05
C TYR A 42 6.99 5.99 8.49
N GLU A 43 7.79 6.14 7.42
CA GLU A 43 8.57 5.04 6.85
C GLU A 43 9.56 4.46 7.86
N ASN A 44 10.33 5.31 8.53
CA ASN A 44 11.32 4.89 9.53
C ASN A 44 10.65 4.18 10.72
N ILE A 45 9.52 4.70 11.19
CA ILE A 45 8.76 4.08 12.29
C ILE A 45 8.16 2.75 11.83
N SER A 46 7.69 2.66 10.59
CA SER A 46 7.14 1.43 10.03
C SER A 46 8.20 0.32 9.94
N ASP A 47 9.42 0.65 9.53
CA ASP A 47 10.53 -0.29 9.52
C ASP A 47 10.82 -0.83 10.93
N ASN A 48 10.83 0.04 11.93
CA ASN A 48 11.05 -0.35 13.33
C ASN A 48 9.89 -1.21 13.86
N MET A 49 8.66 -0.88 13.53
CA MET A 49 7.48 -1.67 13.93
C MET A 49 7.54 -3.09 13.35
N GLU A 50 7.92 -3.22 12.09
CA GLU A 50 8.11 -4.53 11.46
C GLU A 50 9.12 -5.37 12.25
N LEU A 51 10.29 -4.81 12.52
CA LEU A 51 11.34 -5.51 13.26
C LEU A 51 10.89 -5.91 14.67
N GLU A 52 10.22 -5.04 15.39
CA GLU A 52 9.72 -5.33 16.75
C GLU A 52 8.69 -6.45 16.75
N ILE A 53 7.72 -6.39 15.83
CA ILE A 53 6.67 -7.41 15.72
C ILE A 53 7.28 -8.75 15.30
N ALA A 54 8.16 -8.74 14.30
CA ALA A 54 8.83 -9.95 13.80
C ALA A 54 9.69 -10.59 14.89
N ASN A 55 10.45 -9.80 15.64
CA ASN A 55 11.26 -10.30 16.75
C ASN A 55 10.39 -10.92 17.85
N TYR A 56 9.29 -10.28 18.21
CA TYR A 56 8.34 -10.82 19.18
C TYR A 56 7.78 -12.17 18.73
N LEU A 57 7.31 -12.26 17.49
CA LEU A 57 6.74 -13.49 16.93
C LEU A 57 7.79 -14.62 16.85
N ASN A 58 9.03 -14.29 16.50
CA ASN A 58 10.12 -15.26 16.46
C ASN A 58 10.46 -15.78 17.84
N GLN A 59 10.48 -14.92 18.87
CA GLN A 59 10.71 -15.33 20.26
C GLN A 59 9.62 -16.27 20.77
N VAL A 60 8.35 -15.97 20.46
CA VAL A 60 7.23 -16.83 20.80
C VAL A 60 7.35 -18.18 20.08
N SER A 61 7.81 -18.19 18.84
CA SER A 61 8.00 -19.39 18.01
C SER A 61 9.08 -20.32 18.57
N ASP A 62 10.07 -19.81 19.29
CA ASP A 62 11.14 -20.62 19.89
C ASP A 62 10.66 -21.43 21.09
N GLY A 63 9.47 -21.15 21.62
CA GLY A 63 8.86 -21.93 22.69
C GLY A 63 8.28 -23.26 22.22
N ARG A 64 7.77 -24.05 23.19
CA ARG A 64 7.06 -25.32 22.88
C ARG A 64 5.64 -25.01 22.41
N LEU A 65 5.48 -24.89 21.08
CA LEU A 65 4.20 -24.59 20.46
C LEU A 65 3.71 -25.79 19.64
N SER A 66 2.40 -25.91 19.51
CA SER A 66 1.78 -26.85 18.59
C SER A 66 2.14 -26.47 17.14
N SER A 67 2.03 -27.44 16.23
CA SER A 67 2.22 -27.20 14.80
C SER A 67 1.26 -26.14 14.28
N GLU A 68 0.02 -26.12 14.78
CA GLU A 68 -1.00 -25.14 14.42
C GLU A 68 -0.58 -23.72 14.82
N SER A 69 -0.09 -23.53 16.05
CA SER A 69 0.39 -22.24 16.54
C SER A 69 1.57 -21.72 15.71
N LYS A 70 2.48 -22.61 15.31
CA LYS A 70 3.62 -22.25 14.44
C LYS A 70 3.16 -21.79 13.07
N LEU A 71 2.12 -22.42 12.50
CA LEU A 71 1.54 -21.99 11.22
C LEU A 71 0.88 -20.61 11.33
N GLN A 72 0.18 -20.34 12.45
CA GLN A 72 -0.40 -19.02 12.71
C GLN A 72 0.68 -17.94 12.80
N ILE A 73 1.79 -18.22 13.48
CA ILE A 73 2.92 -17.29 13.60
C ILE A 73 3.51 -17.00 12.22
N ARG A 74 3.68 -18.02 11.37
CA ARG A 74 4.16 -17.83 9.99
C ARG A 74 3.23 -16.93 9.18
N ALA A 75 1.93 -17.14 9.31
CA ALA A 75 0.93 -16.30 8.62
C ALA A 75 0.98 -14.86 9.12
N MET A 76 1.14 -14.64 10.43
CA MET A 76 1.31 -13.28 11.00
C MET A 76 2.60 -12.62 10.55
N LEU A 77 3.72 -13.37 10.47
CA LEU A 77 4.97 -12.85 9.92
C LEU A 77 4.82 -12.43 8.47
N ARG A 78 4.07 -13.19 7.68
CA ARG A 78 3.76 -12.83 6.30
C ARG A 78 2.92 -11.56 6.23
N GLU A 79 1.89 -11.41 7.08
CA GLU A 79 1.12 -10.17 7.17
C GLU A 79 2.03 -8.97 7.41
N VAL A 80 2.92 -9.07 8.38
CA VAL A 80 3.83 -7.98 8.78
C VAL A 80 4.77 -7.60 7.64
N THR A 81 5.35 -8.59 6.95
CA THR A 81 6.24 -8.36 5.82
C THR A 81 5.52 -7.65 4.67
N GLU A 82 4.30 -8.06 4.36
CA GLU A 82 3.53 -7.45 3.28
C GLU A 82 3.03 -6.04 3.64
N ILE A 83 2.66 -5.81 4.91
CA ILE A 83 2.27 -4.47 5.39
C ILE A 83 3.48 -3.51 5.29
N GLU A 84 4.67 -3.98 5.65
CA GLU A 84 5.89 -3.19 5.48
C GLU A 84 6.12 -2.82 4.01
N SER A 85 5.90 -3.77 3.10
CA SER A 85 5.99 -3.51 1.65
C SER A 85 5.00 -2.45 1.18
N ILE A 86 3.80 -2.37 1.78
CA ILE A 86 2.84 -1.29 1.51
C ILE A 86 3.44 0.07 1.93
N GLY A 87 4.06 0.13 3.10
CA GLY A 87 4.75 1.34 3.57
C GLY A 87 5.85 1.79 2.62
N ASP A 88 6.67 0.85 2.14
CA ASP A 88 7.70 1.11 1.13
C ASP A 88 7.11 1.68 -0.16
N SER A 89 5.99 1.13 -0.62
CA SER A 89 5.29 1.63 -1.81
C SER A 89 4.78 3.06 -1.61
N CYS A 90 4.24 3.37 -0.43
CA CYS A 90 3.82 4.74 -0.09
C CYS A 90 5.00 5.71 -0.17
N TYR A 91 6.14 5.32 0.37
CA TYR A 91 7.34 6.14 0.31
C TYR A 91 7.86 6.30 -1.13
N ASN A 92 7.83 5.24 -1.92
CA ASN A 92 8.19 5.30 -3.35
C ASN A 92 7.30 6.27 -4.12
N LEU A 93 6.00 6.28 -3.84
CA LEU A 93 5.07 7.26 -4.42
C LEU A 93 5.47 8.69 -4.06
N ALA A 94 5.76 8.95 -2.80
CA ALA A 94 6.20 10.27 -2.34
C ALA A 94 7.48 10.70 -3.05
N ARG A 95 8.44 9.80 -3.21
CA ARG A 95 9.70 10.08 -3.93
C ARG A 95 9.47 10.40 -5.40
N THR A 96 8.58 9.69 -6.07
CA THR A 96 8.23 9.96 -7.46
C THR A 96 7.55 11.32 -7.61
N ILE A 97 6.62 11.64 -6.71
CA ILE A 97 5.98 12.97 -6.65
C ILE A 97 7.04 14.06 -6.48
N ASN A 98 8.02 13.83 -5.61
CA ASN A 98 9.10 14.76 -5.36
C ASN A 98 9.98 14.97 -6.61
N ARG A 99 10.34 13.90 -7.31
CA ARG A 99 11.12 14.00 -8.56
C ARG A 99 10.38 14.80 -9.63
N LYS A 100 9.07 14.55 -9.77
CA LYS A 100 8.21 15.32 -10.69
C LYS A 100 8.21 16.79 -10.32
N ARG A 101 8.05 17.12 -9.02
CA ARG A 101 8.05 18.51 -8.55
C ARG A 101 9.36 19.23 -8.89
N GLN A 102 10.50 18.56 -8.80
CA GLN A 102 11.82 19.15 -9.10
C GLN A 102 11.99 19.52 -10.57
N THR A 103 11.19 18.96 -11.48
CA THR A 103 11.25 19.30 -12.91
C THR A 103 10.63 20.66 -13.24
N ASN A 104 9.87 21.24 -12.33
CA ASN A 104 9.07 22.46 -12.55
C ASN A 104 8.03 22.32 -13.68
N GLN A 105 7.75 21.08 -14.12
CA GLN A 105 6.67 20.75 -15.03
C GLN A 105 5.50 20.18 -14.23
N ASP A 106 4.31 20.23 -14.83
CA ASP A 106 3.12 19.67 -14.18
C ASP A 106 2.46 18.63 -15.07
N PHE A 107 1.70 17.74 -14.44
CA PHE A 107 0.84 16.80 -15.13
C PHE A 107 -0.31 17.57 -15.82
N THR A 108 -0.83 16.98 -16.89
CA THR A 108 -2.06 17.48 -17.51
C THR A 108 -3.25 17.20 -16.58
N GLU A 109 -4.35 17.92 -16.78
CA GLU A 109 -5.60 17.68 -16.07
C GLU A 109 -6.05 16.22 -16.22
N LYS A 110 -5.95 15.67 -17.41
CA LYS A 110 -6.29 14.27 -17.71
C LYS A 110 -5.42 13.29 -16.91
N GLN A 111 -4.10 13.55 -16.81
CA GLN A 111 -3.21 12.73 -16.01
C GLN A 111 -3.59 12.78 -14.52
N TYR A 112 -3.91 13.96 -13.99
CA TYR A 112 -4.39 14.09 -12.61
C TYR A 112 -5.68 13.32 -12.38
N ASP A 113 -6.64 13.39 -13.30
CA ASP A 113 -7.90 12.65 -13.18
C ASP A 113 -7.64 11.14 -13.11
N HIS A 114 -6.74 10.63 -13.92
CA HIS A 114 -6.36 9.22 -13.91
C HIS A 114 -5.64 8.82 -12.60
N ILE A 115 -4.74 9.67 -12.13
CA ILE A 115 -4.04 9.43 -10.87
C ILE A 115 -5.04 9.40 -9.71
N HIS A 116 -5.97 10.36 -9.66
CA HIS A 116 -7.00 10.41 -8.62
C HIS A 116 -7.87 9.16 -8.61
N PHE A 117 -8.29 8.70 -9.76
CA PHE A 117 -9.11 7.49 -9.84
C PHE A 117 -8.33 6.25 -9.40
N MET A 118 -7.07 6.12 -9.84
CA MET A 118 -6.21 5.02 -9.39
C MET A 118 -5.97 5.06 -7.88
N MET A 119 -5.73 6.24 -7.32
CA MET A 119 -5.53 6.41 -5.87
C MET A 119 -6.81 6.10 -5.09
N LYS A 120 -7.98 6.42 -5.64
CA LYS A 120 -9.26 6.04 -5.02
C LYS A 120 -9.41 4.52 -4.97
N LEU A 121 -9.12 3.81 -6.06
CA LEU A 121 -9.15 2.35 -6.08
C LEU A 121 -8.17 1.76 -5.06
N THR A 122 -6.97 2.32 -4.98
CA THR A 122 -5.93 1.88 -4.05
C THR A 122 -6.35 2.14 -2.59
N ASP A 123 -6.95 3.29 -2.32
CA ASP A 123 -7.49 3.63 -1.00
C ASP A 123 -8.62 2.66 -0.59
N ASP A 124 -9.52 2.34 -1.51
CA ASP A 124 -10.57 1.35 -1.29
C ASP A 124 -9.98 -0.03 -0.96
N ALA A 125 -8.90 -0.42 -1.65
CA ALA A 125 -8.19 -1.67 -1.37
C ALA A 125 -7.61 -1.68 0.05
N LEU A 126 -6.96 -0.59 0.46
CA LEU A 126 -6.39 -0.44 1.81
C LEU A 126 -7.48 -0.46 2.89
N ALA A 127 -8.58 0.26 2.68
CA ALA A 127 -9.69 0.28 3.61
C ALA A 127 -10.29 -1.11 3.80
N GLN A 128 -10.47 -1.88 2.73
CA GLN A 128 -10.98 -3.25 2.82
C GLN A 128 -9.97 -4.18 3.50
N MET A 129 -8.68 -4.01 3.26
CA MET A 129 -7.63 -4.77 3.96
C MET A 129 -7.74 -4.59 5.47
N ILE A 130 -7.94 -3.36 5.93
CA ILE A 130 -8.09 -3.05 7.35
C ILE A 130 -9.33 -3.75 7.93
N VAL A 131 -10.46 -3.73 7.23
CA VAL A 131 -11.67 -4.45 7.64
C VAL A 131 -11.36 -5.94 7.83
N VAL A 132 -10.63 -6.56 6.91
CA VAL A 132 -10.25 -7.99 6.99
C VAL A 132 -9.31 -8.25 8.16
N VAL A 133 -8.30 -7.43 8.35
CA VAL A 133 -7.30 -7.58 9.43
C VAL A 133 -7.94 -7.39 10.82
N GLU A 134 -8.85 -6.44 10.96
CA GLU A 134 -9.50 -6.08 12.23
C GLU A 134 -10.68 -6.97 12.60
N ARG A 135 -11.20 -7.78 11.69
CA ARG A 135 -12.40 -8.58 11.97
C ARG A 135 -12.18 -9.53 13.15
N SER A 136 -13.27 -9.84 13.86
CA SER A 136 -13.27 -10.82 14.95
C SER A 136 -13.10 -12.24 14.43
N GLU A 137 -12.68 -13.17 15.32
CA GLU A 137 -12.48 -14.60 15.01
C GLU A 137 -13.74 -15.29 14.50
N HIS A 138 -14.93 -14.76 14.82
CA HIS A 138 -16.22 -15.34 14.48
C HIS A 138 -16.82 -14.79 13.19
N GLN A 139 -16.22 -13.79 12.58
CA GLN A 139 -16.70 -13.22 11.34
C GLN A 139 -16.10 -13.94 10.13
N SER A 140 -16.95 -14.31 9.17
CA SER A 140 -16.47 -14.86 7.91
C SER A 140 -15.72 -13.82 7.09
N ILE A 141 -14.73 -14.28 6.30
CA ILE A 141 -14.02 -13.43 5.36
C ILE A 141 -14.68 -13.49 4.00
N ASP A 142 -15.02 -12.33 3.45
CA ASP A 142 -15.26 -12.20 2.01
C ASP A 142 -14.02 -11.60 1.37
N VAL A 143 -13.13 -12.47 0.89
CA VAL A 143 -11.92 -12.05 0.18
C VAL A 143 -12.21 -11.55 -1.24
N ASN A 144 -13.40 -11.85 -1.77
CA ASN A 144 -13.76 -11.49 -3.14
C ASN A 144 -13.74 -9.99 -3.39
N LYS A 145 -14.15 -9.19 -2.40
CA LYS A 145 -14.12 -7.73 -2.52
C LYS A 145 -12.70 -7.22 -2.77
N SER A 146 -11.72 -7.76 -2.04
CA SER A 146 -10.31 -7.40 -2.21
C SER A 146 -9.78 -7.83 -3.58
N PHE A 147 -10.10 -9.03 -4.04
CA PHE A 147 -9.70 -9.51 -5.36
C PHE A 147 -10.34 -8.72 -6.49
N ASN A 148 -11.61 -8.33 -6.33
CA ASN A 148 -12.30 -7.53 -7.34
C ASN A 148 -11.67 -6.13 -7.48
N ILE A 149 -11.31 -5.49 -6.37
CA ILE A 149 -10.62 -4.19 -6.41
C ILE A 149 -9.24 -4.35 -7.07
N GLU A 150 -8.48 -5.39 -6.74
CA GLU A 150 -7.18 -5.65 -7.37
C GLU A 150 -7.33 -5.83 -8.89
N ASN A 151 -8.34 -6.59 -9.33
CA ASN A 151 -8.61 -6.76 -10.76
C ASN A 151 -8.92 -5.43 -11.45
N GLU A 152 -9.69 -4.56 -10.81
CA GLU A 152 -9.96 -3.21 -11.34
C GLU A 152 -8.67 -2.40 -11.44
N ILE A 153 -7.82 -2.44 -10.42
CA ILE A 153 -6.52 -1.75 -10.42
C ILE A 153 -5.65 -2.25 -11.58
N ASN A 154 -5.55 -3.57 -11.74
CA ASN A 154 -4.73 -4.18 -12.79
C ASN A 154 -5.23 -3.81 -14.19
N ASN A 155 -6.53 -3.88 -14.40
CA ASN A 155 -7.15 -3.53 -15.70
C ASN A 155 -6.97 -2.05 -16.01
N TYR A 156 -7.17 -1.18 -15.02
CA TYR A 156 -7.02 0.25 -15.18
C TYR A 156 -5.57 0.62 -15.50
N ARG A 157 -4.60 0.05 -14.77
CA ARG A 157 -3.18 0.24 -15.05
C ARG A 157 -2.84 -0.15 -16.49
N ASN A 158 -3.33 -1.28 -16.98
CA ASN A 158 -3.06 -1.72 -18.34
C ASN A 158 -3.66 -0.76 -19.37
N GLN A 159 -4.87 -0.28 -19.12
CA GLN A 159 -5.53 0.73 -19.97
C GLN A 159 -4.71 2.02 -20.03
N LEU A 160 -4.26 2.52 -18.87
CA LEU A 160 -3.48 3.77 -18.80
C LEU A 160 -2.10 3.62 -19.44
N LYS A 161 -1.46 2.45 -19.29
CA LYS A 161 -0.18 2.16 -19.93
C LYS A 161 -0.26 2.29 -21.43
N ASN A 162 -1.28 1.69 -22.04
CA ASN A 162 -1.49 1.74 -23.49
C ASN A 162 -1.81 3.17 -23.95
N GLN A 163 -2.65 3.89 -23.21
CA GLN A 163 -2.99 5.28 -23.52
C GLN A 163 -1.80 6.21 -23.39
N ASN A 164 -0.94 5.99 -22.38
CA ASN A 164 0.28 6.78 -22.16
C ASN A 164 1.22 6.71 -23.38
N ILE A 165 1.38 5.53 -23.96
CA ILE A 165 2.22 5.35 -25.16
C ILE A 165 1.67 6.21 -26.31
N LEU A 166 0.36 6.21 -26.53
CA LEU A 166 -0.28 7.02 -27.55
C LEU A 166 -0.14 8.52 -27.27
N ASP A 167 -0.36 8.93 -26.04
CA ASP A 167 -0.31 10.34 -25.65
C ASP A 167 1.11 10.91 -25.77
N VAL A 168 2.14 10.15 -25.41
CA VAL A 168 3.55 10.56 -25.61
C VAL A 168 3.86 10.67 -27.11
N ASN A 169 3.44 9.69 -27.90
CA ASN A 169 3.65 9.71 -29.36
C ASN A 169 2.93 10.89 -30.02
N ASN A 170 1.76 11.27 -29.52
CA ASN A 170 0.97 12.40 -30.02
C ASN A 170 1.43 13.74 -29.41
N LYS A 171 2.47 13.74 -28.59
CA LYS A 171 3.04 14.95 -27.94
C LYS A 171 2.04 15.69 -27.04
N GLU A 172 1.12 14.96 -26.42
CA GLU A 172 0.24 15.51 -25.39
C GLU A 172 1.05 16.00 -24.19
N TYR A 173 2.15 15.32 -23.88
CA TYR A 173 3.16 15.67 -22.90
C TYR A 173 4.46 14.96 -23.29
N ASP A 174 5.59 15.37 -22.69
CA ASP A 174 6.87 14.76 -23.01
C ASP A 174 7.04 13.38 -22.38
N TYR A 175 8.07 12.65 -22.84
CA TYR A 175 8.37 11.30 -22.38
C TYR A 175 8.62 11.26 -20.87
N GLN A 176 9.36 12.23 -20.34
CA GLN A 176 9.71 12.27 -18.91
C GLN A 176 8.46 12.36 -18.03
N MET A 177 7.51 13.22 -18.39
CA MET A 177 6.25 13.35 -17.65
C MET A 177 5.42 12.07 -17.75
N GLY A 178 5.45 11.40 -18.91
CA GLY A 178 4.84 10.08 -19.08
C GLY A 178 5.44 9.03 -18.16
N VAL A 179 6.76 9.06 -17.95
CA VAL A 179 7.46 8.15 -17.02
C VAL A 179 7.02 8.39 -15.59
N TYR A 180 7.04 9.63 -15.11
CA TYR A 180 6.60 9.92 -13.74
C TYR A 180 5.14 9.55 -13.51
N TYR A 181 4.29 9.84 -14.46
CA TYR A 181 2.87 9.48 -14.42
C TYR A 181 2.69 7.96 -14.29
N MET A 182 3.35 7.19 -15.15
CA MET A 182 3.24 5.72 -15.13
C MET A 182 3.94 5.10 -13.92
N ASP A 183 4.99 5.72 -13.38
CA ASP A 183 5.62 5.26 -12.14
C ASP A 183 4.63 5.34 -10.97
N ILE A 184 3.84 6.43 -10.90
CA ILE A 184 2.79 6.56 -9.87
C ILE A 184 1.71 5.48 -10.07
N ILE A 185 1.23 5.30 -11.28
CA ILE A 185 0.19 4.32 -11.61
C ILE A 185 0.66 2.90 -11.31
N ALA A 186 1.88 2.55 -11.73
CA ALA A 186 2.46 1.23 -11.53
C ALA A 186 2.74 0.93 -10.05
N GLU A 187 3.15 1.93 -9.28
CA GLU A 187 3.36 1.76 -7.84
C GLU A 187 2.04 1.53 -7.09
N CYS A 188 0.96 2.17 -7.51
CA CYS A 188 -0.38 1.89 -6.96
C CYS A 188 -0.80 0.44 -7.25
N GLU A 189 -0.53 -0.09 -8.45
CA GLU A 189 -0.79 -1.49 -8.76
C GLU A 189 0.02 -2.43 -7.87
N LYS A 190 1.30 -2.15 -7.71
CA LYS A 190 2.19 -2.93 -6.85
C LYS A 190 1.71 -2.92 -5.40
N LEU A 191 1.28 -1.76 -4.90
CA LEU A 191 0.69 -1.64 -3.58
C LEU A 191 -0.57 -2.51 -3.46
N GLY A 192 -1.41 -2.53 -4.47
CA GLY A 192 -2.59 -3.39 -4.55
C GLY A 192 -2.25 -4.88 -4.44
N ASP A 193 -1.16 -5.32 -5.06
CA ASP A 193 -0.68 -6.71 -4.95
C ASP A 193 -0.30 -7.04 -3.50
N TYR A 194 0.39 -6.14 -2.81
CA TYR A 194 0.74 -6.33 -1.39
C TYR A 194 -0.51 -6.40 -0.51
N VAL A 195 -1.51 -5.56 -0.79
CA VAL A 195 -2.78 -5.56 -0.06
C VAL A 195 -3.45 -6.94 -0.15
N VAL A 196 -3.52 -7.52 -1.34
CA VAL A 196 -4.10 -8.86 -1.53
C VAL A 196 -3.30 -9.91 -0.76
N ASN A 197 -1.98 -9.80 -0.75
CA ASN A 197 -1.13 -10.72 0.02
C ASN A 197 -1.41 -10.62 1.53
N VAL A 198 -1.66 -9.43 2.05
CA VAL A 198 -2.07 -9.23 3.46
C VAL A 198 -3.41 -9.92 3.72
N VAL A 199 -4.38 -9.71 2.84
CA VAL A 199 -5.73 -10.31 2.96
C VAL A 199 -5.64 -11.85 2.96
N GLU A 200 -4.87 -12.43 2.07
CA GLU A 200 -4.64 -13.88 2.02
C GLU A 200 -3.98 -14.39 3.30
N ALA A 201 -2.95 -13.73 3.77
CA ALA A 201 -2.25 -14.10 5.01
C ALA A 201 -3.18 -13.98 6.23
N SER A 202 -3.99 -12.93 6.31
CA SER A 202 -4.98 -12.73 7.37
C SER A 202 -6.06 -13.81 7.34
N SER A 203 -6.49 -14.24 6.16
CA SER A 203 -7.40 -15.37 5.98
C SER A 203 -6.81 -16.67 6.56
N ASP A 204 -5.55 -16.97 6.23
CA ASP A 204 -4.86 -18.16 6.73
C ASP A 204 -4.74 -18.17 8.26
N VAL A 205 -4.44 -17.04 8.88
CA VAL A 205 -4.36 -16.93 10.35
C VAL A 205 -5.69 -17.31 11.00
N LYS A 206 -6.80 -16.80 10.47
CA LYS A 206 -8.12 -16.93 11.11
C LYS A 206 -8.81 -18.26 10.83
N GLU A 207 -8.65 -18.83 9.65
CA GLU A 207 -9.22 -20.13 9.28
C GLU A 207 -8.63 -21.28 10.12
N LYS A 208 -7.33 -21.19 10.41
CA LYS A 208 -6.64 -22.21 11.22
C LYS A 208 -7.02 -22.17 12.71
N LYS A 209 -7.60 -21.06 13.20
CA LYS A 209 -8.12 -20.96 14.56
C LYS A 209 -9.53 -21.56 14.71
N ALA A 210 -10.28 -21.66 13.62
CA ALA A 210 -11.65 -22.15 13.62
C ALA A 210 -11.75 -23.68 13.47
N SER A 211 -10.66 -24.37 13.10
CA SER A 211 -10.57 -25.82 12.99
C SER A 211 -9.99 -26.46 14.25
#